data_7109395d67513ba585e9fb5ecceb4d5f
#
_entry.id   7109395d67513ba585e9fb5ecceb4d5f
#
_cell.length_a   1.000
_cell.length_b   1.000
_cell.length_c   1.000
_cell.angle_alpha   90.00
_cell.angle_beta   90.00
_cell.angle_gamma   90.00
#
_symmetry.space_group_name_H-M   'P 1'
#
loop_
_entity.id
_entity.type
_entity.pdbx_description
1 polymer ?
#
loop_
_entity_poly.entity_id
_entity_poly.type
_entity_poly.pdbx_seq_one_letter_code
_entity_poly.pdbx_strand_id
1 'polypeptide(L)'
;MSSETAVALLSLPHGPSFRFLDELVSLVPGREATAIYRVRGDEAFLEGHFPGNPMMPGVILIEAIAQLGGVVLQSDPEHPAMSDLRLTGVRAAKILGAAVPGNVLEIRAKVEGRLGGLVQIEGEVRAAGALLASAKVTLSGTLAEGALASAGEC
;
A
#
# COMPACT_ATOMS: atom_id res chain seq x y z
N MET A 1 -17.59 2.45 -5.86
CA MET A 1 -16.74 2.91 -4.74
C MET A 1 -17.55 3.91 -3.91
N SER A 2 -17.59 3.78 -2.60
CA SER A 2 -18.26 4.73 -1.74
C SER A 2 -17.52 6.08 -1.71
N SER A 3 -18.20 7.15 -1.25
CA SER A 3 -17.53 8.45 -1.12
C SER A 3 -16.36 8.41 -0.13
N GLU A 4 -16.49 7.62 0.94
CA GLU A 4 -15.43 7.45 1.95
C GLU A 4 -14.18 6.78 1.38
N THR A 5 -14.34 5.73 0.60
CA THR A 5 -13.21 5.04 -0.05
C THR A 5 -12.55 5.91 -1.11
N ALA A 6 -13.32 6.70 -1.84
CA ALA A 6 -12.77 7.66 -2.80
C ALA A 6 -11.94 8.74 -2.10
N VAL A 7 -12.45 9.29 -0.99
CA VAL A 7 -11.73 10.28 -0.19
C VAL A 7 -10.46 9.69 0.42
N ALA A 8 -10.53 8.45 0.91
CA ALA A 8 -9.36 7.78 1.48
C ALA A 8 -8.22 7.61 0.47
N LEU A 9 -8.54 7.30 -0.80
CA LEU A 9 -7.52 7.22 -1.87
C LEU A 9 -6.84 8.57 -2.14
N LEU A 10 -7.52 9.68 -1.90
CA LEU A 10 -6.92 11.01 -2.07
C LEU A 10 -5.82 11.30 -1.05
N SER A 11 -5.70 10.51 0.02
CA SER A 11 -4.62 10.64 1.00
C SER A 11 -3.26 10.20 0.45
N LEU A 12 -3.22 9.49 -0.70
CA LEU A 12 -1.97 9.10 -1.34
C LEU A 12 -1.20 10.34 -1.82
N PRO A 13 0.03 10.54 -1.33
CA PRO A 13 0.86 11.68 -1.77
C PRO A 13 1.46 11.48 -3.15
N HIS A 14 1.39 10.25 -3.68
CA HIS A 14 2.01 9.88 -4.95
C HIS A 14 1.33 10.56 -6.14
N GLY A 15 2.11 10.96 -7.12
CA GLY A 15 1.60 11.42 -8.41
C GLY A 15 0.96 10.27 -9.22
N PRO A 16 0.13 10.60 -10.23
CA PRO A 16 -0.62 9.58 -10.99
C PRO A 16 0.25 8.49 -11.63
N SER A 17 1.46 8.82 -12.06
CA SER A 17 2.38 7.86 -12.70
C SER A 17 2.99 6.86 -11.71
N PHE A 18 2.85 7.10 -10.42
CA PHE A 18 3.36 6.22 -9.36
C PHE A 18 2.27 5.85 -8.35
N ARG A 19 1.05 5.69 -8.82
CA ARG A 19 -0.08 5.16 -8.04
C ARG A 19 -0.43 3.77 -8.52
N PHE A 20 -0.41 2.82 -7.61
CA PHE A 20 -0.67 1.41 -7.89
C PHE A 20 -1.93 0.90 -7.19
N LEU A 21 -2.87 1.80 -6.97
CA LEU A 21 -4.21 1.55 -6.45
C LEU A 21 -5.20 2.33 -7.31
N ASP A 22 -6.08 1.62 -8.01
CA ASP A 22 -7.13 2.27 -8.82
C ASP A 22 -8.42 2.47 -8.02
N GLU A 23 -8.72 1.53 -7.12
CA GLU A 23 -10.00 1.49 -6.43
C GLU A 23 -9.86 0.80 -5.08
N LEU A 24 -10.47 1.37 -4.03
CA LEU A 24 -10.65 0.67 -2.76
C LEU A 24 -11.94 -0.17 -2.80
N VAL A 25 -11.78 -1.46 -2.56
CA VAL A 25 -12.91 -2.40 -2.46
C VAL A 25 -13.49 -2.40 -1.05
N SER A 26 -12.62 -2.37 -0.04
CA SER A 26 -13.01 -2.32 1.36
C SER A 26 -11.98 -1.55 2.18
N LEU A 27 -12.45 -0.92 3.25
CA LEU A 27 -11.61 -0.18 4.19
C LEU A 27 -12.18 -0.30 5.58
N VAL A 28 -11.36 -0.81 6.50
CA VAL A 28 -11.57 -0.67 7.94
C VAL A 28 -10.50 0.30 8.44
N PRO A 29 -10.87 1.57 8.70
CA PRO A 29 -9.90 2.62 9.01
C PRO A 29 -8.94 2.23 10.14
N GLY A 30 -7.65 2.47 9.91
CA GLY A 30 -6.59 2.14 10.87
C GLY A 30 -6.27 0.64 11.00
N ARG A 31 -7.00 -0.24 10.33
CA ARG A 31 -6.84 -1.70 10.49
C ARG A 31 -6.46 -2.43 9.22
N GLU A 32 -7.30 -2.38 8.19
CA GLU A 32 -7.06 -3.16 6.97
C GLU A 32 -7.83 -2.60 5.79
N ALA A 33 -7.36 -2.91 4.59
CA ALA A 33 -8.05 -2.56 3.36
C ALA A 33 -7.76 -3.56 2.26
N THR A 34 -8.64 -3.56 1.26
CA THR A 34 -8.47 -4.25 -0.01
C THR A 34 -8.65 -3.25 -1.13
N ALA A 35 -7.76 -3.29 -2.10
CA ALA A 35 -7.78 -2.43 -3.27
C ALA A 35 -7.56 -3.22 -4.54
N ILE A 36 -7.85 -2.58 -5.67
CA ILE A 36 -7.63 -3.13 -7.01
C ILE A 36 -6.70 -2.20 -7.79
N TYR A 37 -5.80 -2.80 -8.55
CA TYR A 37 -5.01 -2.15 -9.60
C TYR A 37 -5.12 -2.93 -10.89
N ARG A 38 -5.40 -2.25 -11.99
CA ARG A 38 -5.50 -2.86 -13.32
C ARG A 38 -4.22 -2.57 -14.10
N VAL A 39 -3.49 -3.62 -14.45
CA VAL A 39 -2.28 -3.49 -15.28
C VAL A 39 -2.74 -3.27 -16.72
N ARG A 40 -2.53 -2.04 -17.22
CA ARG A 40 -3.07 -1.61 -18.52
C ARG A 40 -2.21 -2.03 -19.69
N GLY A 41 -0.88 -1.90 -19.54
CA GLY A 41 0.07 -2.20 -20.60
C GLY A 41 0.82 -0.96 -21.12
N ASP A 42 0.34 0.23 -20.79
CA ASP A 42 0.94 1.52 -21.19
C ASP A 42 1.74 2.18 -20.06
N GLU A 43 1.86 1.54 -18.91
CA GLU A 43 2.65 2.06 -17.81
C GLU A 43 4.13 2.14 -18.19
N ALA A 44 4.78 3.25 -17.86
CA ALA A 44 6.17 3.52 -18.22
C ALA A 44 7.15 2.44 -17.75
N PHE A 45 6.89 1.80 -16.60
CA PHE A 45 7.76 0.76 -16.07
C PHE A 45 7.73 -0.55 -16.89
N LEU A 46 6.71 -0.75 -17.72
CA LEU A 46 6.61 -1.95 -18.56
C LEU A 46 7.51 -1.90 -19.78
N GLU A 47 7.84 -0.72 -20.28
CA GLU A 47 8.63 -0.53 -21.48
C GLU A 47 10.00 -1.21 -21.41
N GLY A 48 10.66 -1.09 -20.27
CA GLY A 48 11.97 -1.70 -20.04
C GLY A 48 11.95 -3.00 -19.28
N HIS A 49 10.80 -3.47 -18.81
CA HIS A 49 10.71 -4.63 -17.93
C HIS A 49 9.64 -5.65 -18.40
N PHE A 50 9.91 -6.45 -19.41
CA PHE A 50 11.10 -6.55 -20.26
C PHE A 50 10.71 -6.25 -21.70
N PRO A 51 11.61 -5.79 -22.58
CA PRO A 51 11.27 -5.52 -23.98
C PRO A 51 10.63 -6.72 -24.66
N GLY A 52 9.42 -6.55 -25.23
CA GLY A 52 8.67 -7.63 -25.89
C GLY A 52 8.01 -8.65 -24.95
N ASN A 53 8.26 -8.55 -23.64
CA ASN A 53 7.67 -9.43 -22.62
C ASN A 53 7.37 -8.60 -21.35
N PRO A 54 6.37 -7.71 -21.42
CA PRO A 54 6.12 -6.77 -20.33
C PRO A 54 5.60 -7.49 -19.07
N MET A 55 6.22 -7.20 -17.95
CA MET A 55 5.73 -7.58 -16.63
C MET A 55 6.01 -6.48 -15.62
N MET A 56 5.09 -6.31 -14.70
CA MET A 56 5.23 -5.36 -13.61
C MET A 56 6.39 -5.79 -12.70
N PRO A 57 7.37 -4.92 -12.44
CA PRO A 57 8.46 -5.27 -11.52
C PRO A 57 7.92 -5.72 -10.17
N GLY A 58 8.44 -6.84 -9.65
CA GLY A 58 7.98 -7.39 -8.37
C GLY A 58 8.09 -6.41 -7.21
N VAL A 59 9.10 -5.53 -7.24
CA VAL A 59 9.26 -4.48 -6.21
C VAL A 59 8.11 -3.48 -6.22
N ILE A 60 7.43 -3.28 -7.35
CA ILE A 60 6.25 -2.41 -7.43
C ILE A 60 5.04 -3.09 -6.79
N LEU A 61 4.95 -4.41 -6.80
CA LEU A 61 3.92 -5.13 -6.06
C LEU A 61 4.07 -4.88 -4.54
N ILE A 62 5.29 -4.83 -4.05
CA ILE A 62 5.58 -4.47 -2.65
C ILE A 62 5.21 -3.00 -2.38
N GLU A 63 5.52 -2.11 -3.32
CA GLU A 63 5.12 -0.70 -3.23
C GLU A 63 3.59 -0.54 -3.16
N ALA A 64 2.84 -1.31 -3.94
CA ALA A 64 1.37 -1.29 -3.88
C ALA A 64 0.85 -1.66 -2.48
N ILE A 65 1.47 -2.64 -1.82
CA ILE A 65 1.15 -3.01 -0.43
C ILE A 65 1.43 -1.82 0.50
N ALA A 66 2.58 -1.18 0.35
CA ALA A 66 2.97 -0.02 1.15
C ALA A 66 2.01 1.17 0.95
N GLN A 67 1.61 1.44 -0.29
CA GLN A 67 0.63 2.49 -0.60
C GLN A 67 -0.71 2.23 0.07
N LEU A 68 -1.20 1.00 -0.01
CA LEU A 68 -2.45 0.63 0.64
C LEU A 68 -2.34 0.72 2.17
N GLY A 69 -1.22 0.29 2.73
CA GLY A 69 -0.93 0.47 4.15
C GLY A 69 -0.99 1.94 4.57
N GLY A 70 -0.42 2.83 3.76
CA GLY A 70 -0.49 4.28 3.98
C GLY A 70 -1.92 4.81 3.99
N VAL A 71 -2.76 4.35 3.06
CA VAL A 71 -4.19 4.71 3.04
C VAL A 71 -4.89 4.26 4.33
N VAL A 72 -4.63 3.04 4.78
CA VAL A 72 -5.19 2.52 6.04
C VAL A 72 -4.78 3.39 7.22
N LEU A 73 -3.51 3.75 7.32
CA LEU A 73 -3.01 4.55 8.44
C LEU A 73 -3.56 5.97 8.45
N GLN A 74 -3.62 6.62 7.29
CA GLN A 74 -4.10 7.99 7.18
C GLN A 74 -5.61 8.11 7.34
N SER A 75 -6.35 7.02 7.28
CA SER A 75 -7.79 6.97 7.52
C SER A 75 -8.16 6.67 8.97
N ASP A 76 -7.19 6.44 9.84
CA ASP A 76 -7.43 6.03 11.23
C ASP A 76 -8.03 7.19 12.05
N PRO A 77 -9.26 7.04 12.59
CA PRO A 77 -9.86 8.08 13.40
C PRO A 77 -9.30 8.17 14.82
N GLU A 78 -8.60 7.13 15.29
CA GLU A 78 -8.05 7.06 16.65
C GLU A 78 -6.63 7.61 16.77
N HIS A 79 -5.97 7.79 15.65
CA HIS A 79 -4.60 8.31 15.60
C HIS A 79 -4.51 9.47 14.62
N PRO A 80 -3.75 10.53 14.94
CA PRO A 80 -3.55 11.63 14.02
C PRO A 80 -2.79 11.17 12.76
N ALA A 81 -3.09 11.81 11.64
CA ALA A 81 -2.36 11.58 10.40
C ALA A 81 -0.87 11.89 10.60
N MET A 82 -0.02 11.05 10.03
CA MET A 82 1.42 11.24 10.07
C MET A 82 1.89 12.03 8.84
N SER A 83 2.87 12.89 9.04
CA SER A 83 3.58 13.56 7.95
C SER A 83 4.81 12.73 7.54
N ASP A 84 5.28 12.95 6.31
CA ASP A 84 6.46 12.29 5.75
C ASP A 84 6.43 10.76 5.85
N LEU A 85 5.26 10.16 5.68
CA LEU A 85 5.08 8.73 5.75
C LEU A 85 5.82 8.04 4.59
N ARG A 86 6.73 7.13 4.91
CA ARG A 86 7.59 6.44 3.94
C ARG A 86 7.75 4.97 4.26
N LEU A 87 7.98 4.19 3.22
CA LEU A 87 8.43 2.81 3.36
C LEU A 87 9.88 2.80 3.85
N THR A 88 10.13 2.26 5.03
CA THR A 88 11.45 2.24 5.68
C THR A 88 11.98 0.85 5.98
N GLY A 89 11.16 -0.18 5.81
CA GLY A 89 11.60 -1.56 5.99
C GLY A 89 10.76 -2.54 5.20
N VAL A 90 11.38 -3.59 4.73
CA VAL A 90 10.73 -4.71 4.04
C VAL A 90 11.26 -6.00 4.62
N ARG A 91 10.36 -6.89 5.05
CA ARG A 91 10.70 -8.21 5.58
C ARG A 91 9.84 -9.28 4.92
N ALA A 92 10.39 -10.50 4.89
CA ALA A 92 9.67 -11.68 4.42
C ALA A 92 9.01 -11.46 3.05
N ALA A 93 9.65 -10.66 2.19
CA ALA A 93 9.14 -10.38 0.87
C ALA A 93 9.31 -11.59 -0.04
N LYS A 94 8.22 -11.98 -0.71
CA LYS A 94 8.20 -13.07 -1.68
C LYS A 94 7.53 -12.57 -2.95
N ILE A 95 8.17 -12.83 -4.08
CA ILE A 95 7.62 -12.59 -5.41
C ILE A 95 7.45 -13.97 -6.04
N LEU A 96 6.20 -14.41 -6.18
CA LEU A 96 5.84 -15.78 -6.56
C LEU A 96 5.31 -15.89 -7.98
N GLY A 97 4.95 -14.78 -8.60
CA GLY A 97 4.41 -14.75 -9.93
C GLY A 97 4.54 -13.39 -10.59
N ALA A 98 4.22 -13.33 -11.87
CA ALA A 98 4.31 -12.12 -12.68
C ALA A 98 2.94 -11.46 -12.83
N ALA A 99 2.89 -10.15 -12.66
CA ALA A 99 1.75 -9.32 -13.04
C ALA A 99 2.00 -8.79 -14.46
N VAL A 100 1.10 -9.10 -15.37
CA VAL A 100 1.23 -8.77 -16.80
C VAL A 100 0.03 -7.93 -17.25
N PRO A 101 0.16 -7.21 -18.40
CA PRO A 101 -0.96 -6.45 -18.94
C PRO A 101 -2.24 -7.27 -19.04
N GLY A 102 -3.37 -6.67 -18.62
CA GLY A 102 -4.66 -7.35 -18.55
C GLY A 102 -4.99 -7.96 -17.19
N ASN A 103 -4.00 -8.13 -16.30
CA ASN A 103 -4.28 -8.60 -14.94
C ASN A 103 -5.02 -7.55 -14.13
N VAL A 104 -5.96 -8.02 -13.34
CA VAL A 104 -6.59 -7.24 -12.26
C VAL A 104 -5.99 -7.72 -10.96
N LEU A 105 -5.20 -6.86 -10.32
CA LEU A 105 -4.52 -7.17 -9.06
C LEU A 105 -5.43 -6.83 -7.89
N GLU A 106 -5.58 -7.76 -6.96
CA GLU A 106 -6.16 -7.50 -5.66
C GLU A 106 -5.04 -7.32 -4.64
N ILE A 107 -4.98 -6.16 -4.04
CA ILE A 107 -3.98 -5.81 -3.02
C ILE A 107 -4.68 -5.79 -1.66
N ARG A 108 -4.10 -6.46 -0.69
CA ARG A 108 -4.56 -6.44 0.70
C ARG A 108 -3.45 -5.93 1.60
N ALA A 109 -3.82 -5.12 2.59
CA ALA A 109 -2.90 -4.64 3.61
C ALA A 109 -3.60 -4.62 4.97
N LYS A 110 -2.89 -5.09 5.98
CA LYS A 110 -3.37 -5.19 7.36
C LYS A 110 -2.31 -4.67 8.32
N VAL A 111 -2.71 -3.81 9.24
CA VAL A 111 -1.83 -3.34 10.31
C VAL A 111 -1.61 -4.47 11.31
N GLU A 112 -0.34 -4.83 11.54
CA GLU A 112 0.05 -5.83 12.53
C GLU A 112 0.45 -5.23 13.86
N GLY A 113 1.09 -4.07 13.84
CA GLY A 113 1.57 -3.41 15.05
C GLY A 113 1.95 -1.98 14.81
N ARG A 114 1.91 -1.20 15.87
CA ARG A 114 2.22 0.22 15.84
C ARG A 114 3.03 0.61 17.09
N LEU A 115 4.12 1.34 16.87
CA LEU A 115 4.93 1.90 17.96
C LEU A 115 5.39 3.30 17.55
N GLY A 116 4.74 4.32 18.12
CA GLY A 116 5.01 5.70 17.76
C GLY A 116 4.77 5.96 16.28
N GLY A 117 5.78 6.48 15.59
CA GLY A 117 5.78 6.74 14.16
C GLY A 117 6.13 5.53 13.28
N LEU A 118 6.27 4.33 13.86
CA LEU A 118 6.58 3.09 13.14
C LEU A 118 5.34 2.21 13.10
N VAL A 119 4.96 1.75 11.92
CA VAL A 119 3.83 0.84 11.76
C VAL A 119 4.22 -0.34 10.88
N GLN A 120 3.93 -1.53 11.35
CA GLN A 120 4.12 -2.76 10.58
C GLN A 120 2.84 -3.15 9.87
N ILE A 121 2.97 -3.42 8.57
CA ILE A 121 1.88 -3.82 7.67
C ILE A 121 2.23 -5.18 7.09
N GLU A 122 1.30 -6.11 7.13
CA GLU A 122 1.35 -7.34 6.36
C GLU A 122 0.45 -7.18 5.14
N GLY A 123 0.93 -7.59 3.97
CA GLY A 123 0.14 -7.48 2.77
C GLY A 123 0.44 -8.56 1.73
N GLU A 124 -0.46 -8.64 0.78
CA GLU A 124 -0.35 -9.56 -0.35
C GLU A 124 -0.96 -8.97 -1.61
N VAL A 125 -0.51 -9.49 -2.74
CA VAL A 125 -1.06 -9.17 -4.07
C VAL A 125 -1.45 -10.46 -4.75
N ARG A 126 -2.69 -10.52 -5.25
CA ARG A 126 -3.24 -11.65 -5.99
C ARG A 126 -3.73 -11.22 -7.36
N ALA A 127 -3.70 -12.14 -8.31
CA ALA A 127 -4.37 -12.01 -9.59
C ALA A 127 -5.16 -13.31 -9.86
N ALA A 128 -6.46 -13.19 -10.14
CA ALA A 128 -7.37 -14.33 -10.36
C ALA A 128 -7.24 -15.41 -9.24
N GLY A 129 -7.10 -14.98 -7.99
CA GLY A 129 -6.94 -15.85 -6.83
C GLY A 129 -5.54 -16.41 -6.59
N ALA A 130 -4.61 -16.27 -7.55
CA ALA A 130 -3.23 -16.72 -7.39
C ALA A 130 -2.40 -15.68 -6.65
N LEU A 131 -1.62 -16.11 -5.65
CA LEU A 131 -0.72 -15.24 -4.91
C LEU A 131 0.50 -14.87 -5.77
N LEU A 132 0.67 -13.58 -6.06
CA LEU A 132 1.82 -13.07 -6.82
C LEU A 132 2.93 -12.54 -5.92
N ALA A 133 2.57 -11.92 -4.81
CA ALA A 133 3.54 -11.35 -3.89
C ALA A 133 2.98 -11.28 -2.48
N SER A 134 3.86 -11.35 -1.50
CA SER A 134 3.54 -11.07 -0.10
C SER A 134 4.73 -10.39 0.57
N ALA A 135 4.47 -9.55 1.56
CA ALA A 135 5.52 -8.90 2.32
C ALA A 135 5.01 -8.39 3.66
N LYS A 136 5.95 -8.20 4.58
CA LYS A 136 5.77 -7.36 5.76
C LYS A 136 6.57 -6.09 5.53
N VAL A 137 5.91 -4.95 5.58
CA VAL A 137 6.53 -3.65 5.37
C VAL A 137 6.43 -2.80 6.63
N THR A 138 7.42 -1.94 6.83
CA THR A 138 7.39 -0.92 7.88
C THR A 138 7.22 0.43 7.22
N LEU A 139 6.18 1.15 7.63
CA LEU A 139 5.98 2.54 7.29
C LEU A 139 6.39 3.40 8.47
N SER A 140 7.14 4.46 8.20
CA SER A 140 7.59 5.40 9.23
C SER A 140 7.14 6.80 8.87
N GLY A 141 6.63 7.51 9.86
CA GLY A 141 6.18 8.89 9.68
C GLY A 141 6.43 9.72 10.92
N THR A 142 6.20 11.01 10.79
CA THR A 142 6.33 11.97 11.89
C THR A 142 4.96 12.20 12.51
N LEU A 143 4.86 11.99 13.82
CA LEU A 143 3.66 12.27 14.60
C LEU A 143 3.56 13.78 14.86
N ALA A 144 2.33 14.29 14.96
CA ALA A 144 2.09 15.65 15.42
C ALA A 144 2.60 15.84 16.86
N GLU A 145 3.15 17.02 17.19
CA GLU A 145 3.78 17.30 18.50
C GLU A 145 2.90 16.95 19.70
N GLY A 146 1.58 17.15 19.62
CA GLY A 146 0.65 16.80 20.71
C GLY A 146 0.47 15.29 20.94
N ALA A 147 0.79 14.43 19.96
CA ALA A 147 0.66 12.97 20.06
C ALA A 147 1.84 12.31 20.78
N LEU A 148 3.01 12.95 20.82
CA LEU A 148 4.20 12.47 21.54
C LEU A 148 4.07 12.67 23.05
N ALA A 149 3.35 13.69 23.50
CA ALA A 149 3.16 13.99 24.92
C ALA A 149 2.25 12.98 25.62
N SER A 150 1.30 12.36 24.89
CA SER A 150 0.37 11.36 25.45
C SER A 150 0.97 9.96 25.57
N ALA A 151 2.04 9.65 24.85
CA ALA A 151 2.75 8.38 24.93
C ALA A 151 3.75 8.28 26.10
N GLY A 152 4.02 9.37 26.77
CA GLY A 152 4.95 9.45 27.90
C GLY A 152 4.33 9.36 29.29
N GLU A 153 3.00 9.21 29.38
CA GLU A 153 2.27 9.14 30.65
C GLU A 153 1.72 7.73 30.94
N CYS A 154 2.53 6.71 30.76
CA CYS A 154 2.23 5.37 31.25
C CYS A 154 3.23 4.96 32.32
#